data_61e496857924635dc99032fe5cc3d34d
#
_entry.id   61e496857924635dc99032fe5cc3d34d
#
_cell.length_a   1.000
_cell.length_b   1.000
_cell.length_c   1.000
_cell.angle_alpha   90.00
_cell.angle_beta   90.00
_cell.angle_gamma   90.00
#
_symmetry.space_group_name_H-M   'P 1'
#
loop_
_entity.id
_entity.type
_entity.pdbx_description
1 polymer ?
#
loop_
_entity_poly.entity_id
_entity_poly.type
_entity_poly.pdbx_seq_one_letter_code
_entity_poly.pdbx_strand_id
1 'polypeptide(L)'
;DFSENMLKMARIKQKKIILGGLNPYSYICADIEAIPLEENSLDLVWSSSTLQWCNDLDLVFNQVKKILKPRGLFIFSTFGPNTLNELREITENLFNEKKTSTFIDMNNIGNLLMHSGFINPTLDVENLTVKYKEVEKLFKDIKSIGATNGNVSKNRGLSGRSFTKKIIDNYEAYRENNLLPASYEVIYGHAWNISKSPSEHLPIMSKK
;
A
#
# COMPACT_ATOMS: atom_id res chain seq x y z
N ASP A 1 3.35 -9.63 -7.86
CA ASP A 1 3.69 -9.94 -6.46
C ASP A 1 5.08 -10.57 -6.42
N PHE A 2 5.93 -10.19 -5.47
CA PHE A 2 7.25 -10.81 -5.32
C PHE A 2 7.20 -12.16 -4.58
N SER A 3 6.08 -12.49 -3.94
CA SER A 3 5.87 -13.76 -3.23
C SER A 3 5.27 -14.82 -4.14
N GLU A 4 6.07 -15.80 -4.53
CA GLU A 4 5.62 -16.94 -5.33
C GLU A 4 4.45 -17.70 -4.66
N ASN A 5 4.45 -17.80 -3.32
CA ASN A 5 3.39 -18.46 -2.58
C ASN A 5 2.06 -17.70 -2.68
N MET A 6 2.07 -16.37 -2.65
CA MET A 6 0.88 -15.56 -2.84
C MET A 6 0.31 -15.72 -4.26
N LEU A 7 1.17 -15.78 -5.27
CA LEU A 7 0.77 -16.06 -6.65
C LEU A 7 0.17 -17.45 -6.83
N LYS A 8 0.72 -18.47 -6.16
CA LYS A 8 0.14 -19.83 -6.13
C LYS A 8 -1.27 -19.82 -5.52
N MET A 9 -1.46 -19.10 -4.39
CA MET A 9 -2.78 -18.97 -3.76
C MET A 9 -3.77 -18.21 -4.64
N ALA A 10 -3.35 -17.12 -5.29
CA ALA A 10 -4.17 -16.37 -6.23
C ALA A 10 -4.65 -17.28 -7.39
N ARG A 11 -3.74 -18.05 -7.97
CA ARG A 11 -4.04 -19.02 -9.04
C ARG A 11 -5.07 -20.08 -8.62
N ILE A 12 -4.98 -20.58 -7.38
CA ILE A 12 -5.93 -21.57 -6.83
C ILE A 12 -7.32 -20.94 -6.64
N LYS A 13 -7.39 -19.74 -6.07
CA LYS A 13 -8.67 -19.02 -5.88
C LYS A 13 -9.37 -18.77 -7.21
N GLN A 14 -8.62 -18.40 -8.22
CA GLN A 14 -9.13 -18.03 -9.52
C GLN A 14 -9.69 -19.22 -10.31
N LYS A 15 -9.08 -20.39 -10.22
CA LYS A 15 -9.63 -21.64 -10.83
C LYS A 15 -11.07 -21.94 -10.39
N LYS A 16 -11.48 -21.44 -9.21
CA LYS A 16 -12.84 -21.60 -8.68
C LYS A 16 -13.85 -20.60 -9.28
N ILE A 17 -13.39 -19.54 -9.90
CA ILE A 17 -14.24 -18.42 -10.39
C ILE A 17 -14.46 -18.52 -11.90
N ILE A 18 -13.56 -19.18 -12.65
CA ILE A 18 -13.64 -19.25 -14.11
C ILE A 18 -14.59 -20.37 -14.53
N LEU A 19 -15.80 -19.98 -14.91
CA LEU A 19 -16.75 -20.79 -15.68
C LEU A 19 -16.41 -20.63 -17.16
N GLY A 20 -15.75 -21.63 -17.78
CA GLY A 20 -15.57 -21.61 -19.24
C GLY A 20 -14.18 -21.87 -19.80
N GLY A 21 -13.18 -22.23 -18.99
CA GLY A 21 -11.94 -22.86 -19.49
C GLY A 21 -10.84 -21.94 -20.03
N LEU A 22 -11.08 -20.65 -20.27
CA LEU A 22 -10.04 -19.71 -20.64
C LEU A 22 -9.58 -18.95 -19.40
N ASN A 23 -8.29 -19.03 -19.10
CA ASN A 23 -7.68 -18.23 -18.03
C ASN A 23 -7.10 -16.94 -18.64
N PRO A 24 -7.79 -15.78 -18.51
CA PRO A 24 -7.30 -14.52 -19.05
C PRO A 24 -6.19 -13.88 -18.22
N TYR A 25 -5.74 -14.56 -17.14
CA TYR A 25 -4.81 -13.98 -16.18
C TYR A 25 -3.43 -14.58 -16.30
N SER A 26 -2.43 -13.73 -16.33
CA SER A 26 -1.03 -14.07 -16.19
C SER A 26 -0.51 -13.68 -14.80
N TYR A 27 0.44 -14.45 -14.27
CA TYR A 27 1.04 -14.20 -12.96
C TYR A 27 2.53 -14.00 -13.12
N ILE A 28 3.02 -12.89 -12.61
CA ILE A 28 4.42 -12.51 -12.67
C ILE A 28 4.96 -12.41 -11.25
N CYS A 29 6.02 -13.18 -10.97
CA CYS A 29 6.77 -13.05 -9.72
C CYS A 29 7.84 -11.99 -9.92
N ALA A 30 7.63 -10.81 -9.38
CA ALA A 30 8.54 -9.68 -9.54
C ALA A 30 8.37 -8.66 -8.41
N ASP A 31 9.41 -7.84 -8.23
CA ASP A 31 9.37 -6.67 -7.36
C ASP A 31 8.68 -5.51 -8.10
N ILE A 32 7.85 -4.76 -7.41
CA ILE A 32 7.21 -3.56 -7.94
C ILE A 32 8.23 -2.43 -8.19
N GLU A 33 9.36 -2.46 -7.49
CA GLU A 33 10.47 -1.54 -7.70
C GLU A 33 11.29 -1.90 -8.97
N ALA A 34 11.06 -3.10 -9.58
CA ALA A 34 11.73 -3.57 -10.79
C ALA A 34 10.77 -4.41 -11.65
N ILE A 35 9.78 -3.76 -12.27
CA ILE A 35 8.69 -4.43 -13.01
C ILE A 35 9.20 -4.94 -14.36
N PRO A 36 9.17 -6.27 -14.65
CA PRO A 36 9.68 -6.86 -15.88
C PRO A 36 8.62 -6.86 -16.99
N LEU A 37 8.07 -5.69 -17.29
CA LEU A 37 7.12 -5.49 -18.38
C LEU A 37 7.66 -4.47 -19.38
N GLU A 38 7.20 -4.60 -20.62
CA GLU A 38 7.55 -3.66 -21.69
C GLU A 38 7.02 -2.26 -21.41
N GLU A 39 7.76 -1.26 -21.86
CA GLU A 39 7.32 0.14 -21.79
C GLU A 39 6.04 0.34 -22.63
N ASN A 40 5.15 1.20 -22.14
CA ASN A 40 3.90 1.55 -22.84
C ASN A 40 3.06 0.33 -23.21
N SER A 41 3.01 -0.69 -22.37
CA SER A 41 2.30 -1.95 -22.62
C SER A 41 0.91 -2.02 -21.98
N LEU A 42 0.67 -1.27 -20.89
CA LEU A 42 -0.55 -1.36 -20.10
C LEU A 42 -1.43 -0.11 -20.22
N ASP A 43 -2.74 -0.32 -20.27
CA ASP A 43 -3.73 0.77 -20.26
C ASP A 43 -4.10 1.19 -18.83
N LEU A 44 -3.99 0.26 -17.89
CA LEU A 44 -4.33 0.45 -16.48
C LEU A 44 -3.35 -0.32 -15.59
N VAL A 45 -2.90 0.33 -14.52
CA VAL A 45 -2.27 -0.32 -13.37
C VAL A 45 -3.15 -0.10 -12.15
N TRP A 46 -3.49 -1.18 -11.45
CA TRP A 46 -4.23 -1.13 -10.20
C TRP A 46 -3.41 -1.78 -9.08
N SER A 47 -3.14 -1.00 -8.03
CA SER A 47 -2.40 -1.44 -6.84
C SER A 47 -3.28 -1.29 -5.60
N SER A 48 -3.58 -2.38 -4.92
CA SER A 48 -4.39 -2.35 -3.69
C SER A 48 -3.55 -2.77 -2.50
N SER A 49 -3.36 -1.86 -1.55
CA SER A 49 -2.65 -2.08 -0.29
C SER A 49 -1.27 -2.75 -0.49
N THR A 50 -0.50 -2.23 -1.45
CA THR A 50 0.85 -2.72 -1.77
C THR A 50 1.91 -1.66 -1.49
N LEU A 51 1.63 -0.39 -1.77
CA LEU A 51 2.60 0.70 -1.73
C LEU A 51 3.24 0.91 -0.35
N GLN A 52 2.52 0.59 0.71
CA GLN A 52 3.05 0.68 2.08
C GLN A 52 4.21 -0.28 2.38
N TRP A 53 4.46 -1.25 1.51
CA TRP A 53 5.57 -2.21 1.64
C TRP A 53 6.81 -1.83 0.84
N CYS A 54 6.69 -0.81 -0.02
CA CYS A 54 7.77 -0.36 -0.87
C CYS A 54 8.77 0.49 -0.08
N ASN A 55 10.05 0.34 -0.39
CA ASN A 55 11.10 1.14 0.23
C ASN A 55 11.25 2.50 -0.45
N ASP A 56 11.02 2.54 -1.77
CA ASP A 56 11.20 3.72 -2.60
C ASP A 56 9.99 3.93 -3.51
N LEU A 57 9.07 4.82 -3.10
CA LEU A 57 7.87 5.14 -3.88
C LEU A 57 8.17 5.94 -5.15
N ASP A 58 9.24 6.73 -5.18
CA ASP A 58 9.66 7.41 -6.41
C ASP A 58 10.04 6.40 -7.48
N LEU A 59 10.81 5.38 -7.09
CA LEU A 59 11.17 4.28 -8.00
C LEU A 59 9.92 3.55 -8.48
N VAL A 60 9.01 3.20 -7.58
CA VAL A 60 7.74 2.53 -7.92
C VAL A 60 6.93 3.34 -8.92
N PHE A 61 6.72 4.64 -8.66
CA PHE A 61 5.93 5.49 -9.54
C PHE A 61 6.58 5.65 -10.92
N ASN A 62 7.91 5.75 -10.98
CA ASN A 62 8.65 5.76 -12.24
C ASN A 62 8.49 4.43 -13.00
N GLN A 63 8.55 3.27 -12.32
CA GLN A 63 8.31 1.96 -12.94
C GLN A 63 6.88 1.86 -13.47
N VAL A 64 5.89 2.24 -12.68
CA VAL A 64 4.48 2.21 -13.09
C VAL A 64 4.26 3.12 -14.30
N LYS A 65 4.81 4.33 -14.28
CA LYS A 65 4.70 5.26 -15.40
C LYS A 65 5.32 4.71 -16.68
N LYS A 66 6.49 4.07 -16.58
CA LYS A 66 7.22 3.49 -17.70
C LYS A 66 6.39 2.43 -18.43
N ILE A 67 5.67 1.56 -17.72
CA ILE A 67 4.87 0.48 -18.31
C ILE A 67 3.49 0.93 -18.79
N LEU A 68 2.97 2.05 -18.26
CA LEU A 68 1.71 2.61 -18.70
C LEU A 68 1.82 3.25 -20.08
N LYS A 69 0.88 2.94 -20.95
CA LYS A 69 0.71 3.64 -22.23
C LYS A 69 0.43 5.13 -22.02
N PRO A 70 0.65 5.97 -23.06
CA PRO A 70 0.10 7.32 -23.09
C PRO A 70 -1.39 7.31 -22.79
N ARG A 71 -1.85 8.15 -21.85
CA ARG A 71 -3.22 8.18 -21.32
C ARG A 71 -3.61 6.95 -20.50
N GLY A 72 -2.65 6.12 -20.12
CA GLY A 72 -2.88 5.02 -19.18
C GLY A 72 -3.15 5.56 -17.76
N LEU A 73 -3.92 4.80 -17.01
CA LEU A 73 -4.40 5.17 -15.69
C LEU A 73 -3.69 4.35 -14.60
N PHE A 74 -3.20 5.01 -13.58
CA PHE A 74 -2.76 4.39 -12.34
C PHE A 74 -3.81 4.60 -11.25
N ILE A 75 -4.32 3.53 -10.65
CA ILE A 75 -5.23 3.56 -9.49
C ILE A 75 -4.60 2.79 -8.35
N PHE A 76 -4.68 3.32 -7.15
CA PHE A 76 -4.13 2.62 -5.99
C PHE A 76 -4.89 2.92 -4.70
N SER A 77 -4.69 2.02 -3.73
CA SER A 77 -4.94 2.29 -2.32
C SER A 77 -3.70 1.97 -1.50
N THR A 78 -3.50 2.73 -0.42
CA THR A 78 -2.41 2.51 0.55
C THR A 78 -2.84 2.96 1.93
N PHE A 79 -2.01 2.70 2.94
CA PHE A 79 -2.27 3.18 4.28
C PHE A 79 -1.55 4.50 4.55
N GLY A 80 -2.24 5.38 5.26
CA GLY A 80 -1.71 6.65 5.74
C GLY A 80 -1.17 6.58 7.18
N PRO A 81 -0.54 7.68 7.62
CA PRO A 81 0.19 7.74 8.88
C PRO A 81 -0.65 7.51 10.14
N ASN A 82 -1.96 7.70 10.09
CA ASN A 82 -2.83 7.46 11.25
C ASN A 82 -3.32 6.01 11.37
N THR A 83 -2.83 5.10 10.51
CA THR A 83 -3.15 3.67 10.62
C THR A 83 -2.53 3.07 11.86
N LEU A 84 -3.37 2.35 12.66
CA LEU A 84 -3.00 1.70 13.93
C LEU A 84 -2.33 2.67 14.92
N ASN A 85 -2.83 3.91 15.01
CA ASN A 85 -2.28 4.92 15.92
C ASN A 85 -2.36 4.48 17.37
N GLU A 86 -3.38 3.72 17.80
CA GLU A 86 -3.51 3.17 19.15
C GLU A 86 -2.31 2.26 19.48
N LEU A 87 -1.98 1.36 18.57
CA LEU A 87 -0.84 0.45 18.74
C LEU A 87 0.51 1.20 18.73
N ARG A 88 0.61 2.22 17.88
CA ARG A 88 1.81 3.06 17.81
C ARG A 88 2.02 3.85 19.10
N GLU A 89 0.99 4.54 19.60
CA GLU A 89 1.06 5.30 20.86
C GLU A 89 1.49 4.41 22.03
N ILE A 90 0.91 3.21 22.14
CA ILE A 90 1.32 2.24 23.17
C ILE A 90 2.79 1.87 23.04
N THR A 91 3.25 1.58 21.82
CA THR A 91 4.64 1.16 21.61
C THR A 91 5.62 2.30 21.82
N GLU A 92 5.30 3.52 21.44
CA GLU A 92 6.11 4.71 21.68
C GLU A 92 6.22 5.00 23.19
N ASN A 93 5.11 4.93 23.92
CA ASN A 93 5.09 5.15 25.37
C ASN A 93 5.85 4.08 26.16
N LEU A 94 5.74 2.80 25.75
CA LEU A 94 6.41 1.70 26.44
C LEU A 94 7.92 1.64 26.22
N PHE A 95 8.40 2.15 25.07
CA PHE A 95 9.80 1.92 24.67
C PHE A 95 10.60 3.22 24.48
N ASN A 96 9.96 4.39 24.66
CA ASN A 96 10.60 5.70 24.48
C ASN A 96 11.29 5.87 23.09
N GLU A 97 10.95 4.99 22.16
CA GLU A 97 11.41 5.03 20.77
C GLU A 97 10.29 5.60 19.93
N LYS A 98 10.46 6.79 19.37
CA LYS A 98 9.63 7.26 18.27
C LYS A 98 9.89 6.35 17.07
N LYS A 99 9.21 5.22 17.03
CA LYS A 99 9.12 4.41 15.82
C LYS A 99 8.17 5.18 14.89
N THR A 100 8.74 6.10 14.15
CA THR A 100 8.02 6.80 13.08
C THR A 100 7.35 5.74 12.22
N SER A 101 6.03 5.83 12.12
CA SER A 101 5.29 5.10 11.10
C SER A 101 5.95 5.39 9.76
N THR A 102 6.26 4.35 9.05
CA THR A 102 6.84 4.46 7.70
C THR A 102 5.76 4.79 6.65
N PHE A 103 4.49 4.92 7.05
CA PHE A 103 3.42 5.29 6.13
C PHE A 103 3.54 6.75 5.74
N ILE A 104 3.52 6.98 4.43
CA ILE A 104 3.62 8.30 3.84
C ILE A 104 2.25 8.99 3.83
N ASP A 105 2.22 10.29 4.06
CA ASP A 105 0.98 11.06 4.01
C ASP A 105 0.52 11.36 2.58
N MET A 106 -0.75 11.70 2.44
CA MET A 106 -1.40 11.97 1.17
C MET A 106 -0.71 13.06 0.35
N ASN A 107 -0.26 14.15 1.00
CA ASN A 107 0.36 15.29 0.29
C ASN A 107 1.71 14.87 -0.31
N ASN A 108 2.50 14.12 0.45
CA ASN A 108 3.77 13.60 -0.03
C ASN A 108 3.58 12.60 -1.18
N ILE A 109 2.57 11.71 -1.11
CA ILE A 109 2.21 10.83 -2.23
C ILE A 109 1.86 11.66 -3.48
N GLY A 110 1.04 12.69 -3.34
CA GLY A 110 0.66 13.58 -4.45
C GLY A 110 1.88 14.27 -5.08
N ASN A 111 2.80 14.77 -4.25
CA ASN A 111 4.03 15.38 -4.70
C ASN A 111 4.92 14.38 -5.47
N LEU A 112 5.09 13.18 -4.95
CA LEU A 112 5.86 12.12 -5.60
C LEU A 112 5.27 11.74 -6.96
N LEU A 113 3.94 11.61 -7.07
CA LEU A 113 3.26 11.36 -8.34
C LEU A 113 3.55 12.47 -9.37
N MET A 114 3.48 13.74 -8.95
CA MET A 114 3.79 14.87 -9.84
C MET A 114 5.26 14.88 -10.25
N HIS A 115 6.20 14.62 -9.33
CA HIS A 115 7.62 14.54 -9.62
C HIS A 115 7.93 13.41 -10.62
N SER A 116 7.28 12.26 -10.49
CA SER A 116 7.38 11.16 -11.45
C SER A 116 6.71 11.49 -12.79
N GLY A 117 6.08 12.68 -12.91
CA GLY A 117 5.47 13.20 -14.14
C GLY A 117 4.11 12.59 -14.46
N PHE A 118 3.40 12.07 -13.48
CA PHE A 118 1.96 11.85 -13.58
C PHE A 118 1.21 13.18 -13.57
N ILE A 119 0.05 13.21 -14.18
CA ILE A 119 -0.79 14.41 -14.18
C ILE A 119 -2.13 14.14 -13.51
N ASN A 120 -2.75 15.24 -13.06
CA ASN A 120 -4.03 15.23 -12.37
C ASN A 120 -4.11 14.16 -11.26
N PRO A 121 -3.10 14.07 -10.35
CA PRO A 121 -3.23 13.18 -9.23
C PRO A 121 -4.43 13.62 -8.39
N THR A 122 -5.35 12.71 -8.19
CA THR A 122 -6.50 12.90 -7.30
C THR A 122 -6.38 11.91 -6.16
N LEU A 123 -6.44 12.41 -4.94
CA LEU A 123 -6.25 11.62 -3.74
C LEU A 123 -7.39 11.90 -2.77
N ASP A 124 -7.84 10.89 -2.08
CA ASP A 124 -8.85 10.95 -1.03
C ASP A 124 -8.44 10.10 0.17
N VAL A 125 -8.92 10.47 1.35
CA VAL A 125 -8.59 9.79 2.61
C VAL A 125 -9.86 9.36 3.30
N GLU A 126 -9.93 8.08 3.64
CA GLU A 126 -10.99 7.51 4.45
C GLU A 126 -10.44 7.00 5.78
N ASN A 127 -11.03 7.45 6.88
CA ASN A 127 -10.71 6.95 8.21
C ASN A 127 -11.72 5.87 8.60
N LEU A 128 -11.22 4.65 8.77
CA LEU A 128 -12.00 3.48 9.15
C LEU A 128 -11.61 3.01 10.55
N THR A 129 -12.58 2.56 11.32
CA THR A 129 -12.33 1.92 12.62
C THR A 129 -12.87 0.50 12.61
N VAL A 130 -11.95 -0.46 12.68
CA VAL A 130 -12.30 -1.87 12.88
C VAL A 130 -12.37 -2.14 14.38
N LYS A 131 -13.41 -2.84 14.83
CA LYS A 131 -13.63 -3.11 16.26
C LYS A 131 -13.38 -4.58 16.58
N TYR A 132 -12.57 -4.83 17.60
CA TYR A 132 -12.19 -6.16 18.05
C TYR A 132 -12.70 -6.45 19.46
N LYS A 133 -13.04 -7.70 19.74
CA LYS A 133 -13.35 -8.14 21.12
C LYS A 133 -12.06 -8.32 21.94
N GLU A 134 -11.00 -8.77 21.29
CA GLU A 134 -9.73 -9.16 21.90
C GLU A 134 -8.56 -8.65 21.06
N VAL A 135 -7.49 -8.21 21.70
CA VAL A 135 -6.26 -7.68 21.03
C VAL A 135 -5.57 -8.77 20.20
N GLU A 136 -5.63 -10.03 20.66
CA GLU A 136 -5.03 -11.17 19.98
C GLU A 136 -5.59 -11.37 18.58
N LYS A 137 -6.89 -11.08 18.40
CA LYS A 137 -7.52 -11.16 17.09
C LYS A 137 -7.00 -10.08 16.16
N LEU A 138 -6.82 -8.85 16.65
CA LEU A 138 -6.17 -7.77 15.90
C LEU A 138 -4.76 -8.21 15.46
N PHE A 139 -3.94 -8.74 16.39
CA PHE A 139 -2.59 -9.19 16.03
C PHE A 139 -2.59 -10.33 15.01
N LYS A 140 -3.56 -11.25 15.10
CA LYS A 140 -3.72 -12.32 14.13
C LYS A 140 -4.05 -11.78 12.74
N ASP A 141 -4.93 -10.79 12.65
CA ASP A 141 -5.33 -10.17 11.39
C ASP A 141 -4.16 -9.39 10.78
N ILE A 142 -3.45 -8.56 11.57
CA ILE A 142 -2.23 -7.85 11.14
C ILE A 142 -1.18 -8.85 10.62
N LYS A 143 -0.98 -9.96 11.31
CA LYS A 143 -0.04 -11.00 10.89
C LYS A 143 -0.47 -11.69 9.60
N SER A 144 -1.78 -11.88 9.39
CA SER A 144 -2.32 -12.59 8.23
C SER A 144 -2.12 -11.83 6.92
N ILE A 145 -2.03 -10.50 6.99
CA ILE A 145 -1.73 -9.63 5.83
C ILE A 145 -0.23 -9.41 5.60
N GLY A 146 0.63 -10.09 6.37
CA GLY A 146 2.08 -9.97 6.23
C GLY A 146 2.70 -8.79 6.99
N ALA A 147 1.91 -8.02 7.74
CA ALA A 147 2.39 -6.88 8.54
C ALA A 147 3.19 -7.32 9.79
N THR A 148 4.09 -8.28 9.61
CA THR A 148 5.07 -8.67 10.63
C THR A 148 6.30 -7.79 10.46
N ASN A 149 6.40 -6.74 11.27
CA ASN A 149 7.56 -5.85 11.27
C ASN A 149 8.87 -6.65 11.38
N GLY A 150 9.65 -6.66 10.32
CA GLY A 150 11.03 -7.13 10.36
C GLY A 150 11.91 -6.36 11.37
N ASN A 151 11.45 -5.19 11.83
CA ASN A 151 12.15 -4.36 12.80
C ASN A 151 11.86 -4.69 14.27
N VAL A 152 10.77 -5.39 14.59
CA VAL A 152 10.51 -5.87 15.96
C VAL A 152 11.40 -7.07 16.32
N SER A 153 12.08 -7.69 15.34
CA SER A 153 12.82 -8.94 15.54
C SER A 153 14.31 -8.78 15.87
N LYS A 154 14.84 -7.57 15.96
CA LYS A 154 16.28 -7.41 16.31
C LYS A 154 16.62 -7.73 17.77
N ASN A 155 15.64 -7.81 18.65
CA ASN A 155 15.82 -8.26 20.04
C ASN A 155 15.11 -9.62 20.26
N ARG A 156 15.58 -10.67 19.60
CA ARG A 156 15.18 -12.07 19.86
C ARG A 156 15.81 -12.59 21.15
N GLY A 157 15.50 -11.96 22.28
CA GLY A 157 15.75 -12.54 23.61
C GLY A 157 14.42 -12.93 24.26
N LEU A 158 14.46 -13.59 25.42
CA LEU A 158 13.34 -14.06 26.27
C LEU A 158 12.22 -13.01 26.56
N SER A 159 12.34 -11.79 26.03
CA SER A 159 11.43 -10.64 26.20
C SER A 159 10.16 -10.67 25.36
N GLY A 160 10.02 -11.56 24.37
CA GLY A 160 8.90 -11.51 23.42
C GLY A 160 7.51 -11.68 24.06
N ARG A 161 7.34 -12.58 25.03
CA ARG A 161 6.05 -12.80 25.70
C ARG A 161 5.70 -11.67 26.67
N SER A 162 6.68 -11.17 27.44
CA SER A 162 6.50 -10.04 28.34
C SER A 162 6.18 -8.75 27.57
N PHE A 163 6.80 -8.55 26.41
CA PHE A 163 6.56 -7.45 25.52
C PHE A 163 5.11 -7.45 24.98
N THR A 164 4.69 -8.58 24.40
CA THR A 164 3.32 -8.74 23.86
C THR A 164 2.29 -8.54 24.97
N LYS A 165 2.53 -9.08 26.16
CA LYS A 165 1.63 -8.90 27.29
C LYS A 165 1.47 -7.43 27.68
N LYS A 166 2.58 -6.67 27.77
CA LYS A 166 2.52 -5.23 28.06
C LYS A 166 1.70 -4.46 27.03
N ILE A 167 1.83 -4.78 25.73
CA ILE A 167 1.02 -4.13 24.69
C ILE A 167 -0.46 -4.48 24.88
N ILE A 168 -0.78 -5.74 25.12
CA ILE A 168 -2.17 -6.18 25.35
C ILE A 168 -2.76 -5.44 26.55
N ASP A 169 -2.07 -5.44 27.68
CA ASP A 169 -2.53 -4.79 28.92
C ASP A 169 -2.77 -3.28 28.72
N ASN A 170 -1.92 -2.59 27.94
CA ASN A 170 -2.10 -1.16 27.65
C ASN A 170 -3.17 -0.91 26.57
N TYR A 171 -3.40 -1.85 25.66
CA TYR A 171 -4.44 -1.69 24.64
C TYR A 171 -5.85 -1.72 25.25
N GLU A 172 -6.02 -2.38 26.40
CA GLU A 172 -7.29 -2.40 27.14
C GLU A 172 -7.77 -1.01 27.56
N ALA A 173 -6.89 -0.02 27.68
CA ALA A 173 -7.27 1.37 27.97
C ALA A 173 -8.10 2.02 26.86
N TYR A 174 -8.04 1.50 25.63
CA TYR A 174 -8.83 1.97 24.48
C TYR A 174 -10.20 1.25 24.38
N ARG A 175 -10.54 0.38 25.33
CA ARG A 175 -11.81 -0.38 25.27
C ARG A 175 -13.01 0.53 25.45
N GLU A 176 -13.87 0.55 24.43
CA GLU A 176 -15.14 1.27 24.42
C GLU A 176 -16.29 0.30 24.10
N ASN A 177 -17.35 0.33 24.90
CA ASN A 177 -18.54 -0.54 24.69
C ASN A 177 -18.16 -2.02 24.48
N ASN A 178 -17.26 -2.55 25.30
CA ASN A 178 -16.73 -3.92 25.22
C ASN A 178 -15.95 -4.26 23.93
N LEU A 179 -15.55 -3.27 23.15
CA LEU A 179 -14.79 -3.45 21.91
C LEU A 179 -13.53 -2.58 21.94
N LEU A 180 -12.50 -3.05 21.26
CA LEU A 180 -11.21 -2.38 21.08
C LEU A 180 -11.16 -1.80 19.67
N PRO A 181 -10.94 -0.49 19.50
CA PRO A 181 -10.80 0.12 18.19
C PRO A 181 -9.45 -0.22 17.58
N ALA A 182 -9.38 -0.31 16.28
CA ALA A 182 -8.17 -0.28 15.50
C ALA A 182 -8.40 0.68 14.32
N SER A 183 -7.72 1.79 14.33
CA SER A 183 -7.88 2.84 13.35
C SER A 183 -7.09 2.54 12.08
N TYR A 184 -7.68 2.77 10.93
CA TYR A 184 -7.05 2.67 9.62
C TYR A 184 -7.31 3.95 8.83
N GLU A 185 -6.25 4.60 8.41
CA GLU A 185 -6.31 5.66 7.43
C GLU A 185 -6.00 5.06 6.06
N VAL A 186 -6.99 5.04 5.19
CA VAL A 186 -6.83 4.52 3.83
C VAL A 186 -6.76 5.67 2.84
N ILE A 187 -5.69 5.74 2.09
CA ILE A 187 -5.50 6.71 1.02
C ILE A 187 -5.83 6.02 -0.29
N TYR A 188 -6.81 6.55 -1.01
CA TYR A 188 -7.13 6.19 -2.38
C TYR A 188 -6.54 7.22 -3.33
N GLY A 189 -5.99 6.75 -4.43
CA GLY A 189 -5.41 7.66 -5.40
C GLY A 189 -5.55 7.18 -6.83
N HIS A 190 -5.60 8.15 -7.75
CA HIS A 190 -5.41 7.88 -9.16
C HIS A 190 -4.63 9.01 -9.83
N ALA A 191 -3.93 8.67 -10.91
CA ALA A 191 -3.19 9.62 -11.71
C ALA A 191 -3.03 9.11 -13.15
N TRP A 192 -2.87 10.02 -14.11
CA TRP A 192 -2.78 9.69 -15.52
C TRP A 192 -1.35 9.80 -16.05
N ASN A 193 -0.94 8.83 -16.88
CA ASN A 193 0.28 8.95 -17.66
C ASN A 193 -0.01 9.72 -18.95
N ILE A 194 0.41 10.97 -19.02
CA ILE A 194 0.45 11.67 -20.29
C ILE A 194 1.90 11.70 -20.73
N SER A 195 2.29 10.81 -21.62
CA SER A 195 3.46 11.06 -22.44
C SER A 195 3.08 12.13 -23.43
N LYS A 196 3.92 13.15 -23.58
CA LYS A 196 3.81 14.06 -24.71
C LYS A 196 3.88 13.20 -25.98
N SER A 197 2.76 13.16 -26.74
CA SER A 197 2.84 12.67 -28.12
C SER A 197 3.89 13.50 -28.83
N PRO A 198 4.82 12.91 -29.57
CA PRO A 198 5.86 13.67 -30.28
C PRO A 198 5.35 14.65 -31.36
N SER A 199 4.04 14.81 -31.53
CA SER A 199 3.45 15.49 -32.70
C SER A 199 2.23 16.37 -32.41
N GLU A 200 2.16 17.06 -31.26
CA GLU A 200 1.29 18.24 -31.17
C GLU A 200 2.17 19.52 -31.14
N HIS A 201 2.86 19.78 -32.25
CA HIS A 201 3.18 21.14 -32.63
C HIS A 201 1.86 21.82 -33.02
N LEU A 202 1.26 22.56 -32.09
CA LEU A 202 0.24 23.51 -32.42
C LEU A 202 0.81 24.45 -33.50
N PRO A 203 0.15 24.58 -34.68
CA PRO A 203 0.60 25.53 -35.66
C PRO A 203 0.50 26.93 -35.04
N ILE A 204 1.63 27.63 -34.98
CA ILE A 204 1.69 29.02 -34.63
C ILE A 204 0.88 29.77 -35.69
N MET A 205 -0.32 30.23 -35.35
CA MET A 205 -1.07 31.15 -36.21
C MET A 205 -0.27 32.44 -36.29
N SER A 206 0.46 32.61 -37.39
CA SER A 206 1.03 33.90 -37.74
C SER A 206 -0.13 34.85 -38.08
N LYS A 207 -0.36 35.83 -37.25
CA LYS A 207 -1.23 36.98 -37.58
C LYS A 207 -0.55 37.74 -38.76
N LYS A 208 -1.25 37.75 -39.88
CA LYS A 208 -1.05 38.81 -40.91
C LYS A 208 -1.87 40.00 -40.52
#